data_527490551840453dad4f01548f1494f8
#
_entry.id   527490551840453dad4f01548f1494f8
#
_cell.length_a   1.000
_cell.length_b   1.000
_cell.length_c   1.000
_cell.angle_alpha   90.00
_cell.angle_beta   90.00
_cell.angle_gamma   90.00
#
_symmetry.space_group_name_H-M   'P 1'
#
loop_
_entity.id
_entity.type
_entity.pdbx_description
1 polymer ?
#
loop_
_entity_poly.entity_id
_entity_poly.type
_entity_poly.pdbx_seq_one_letter_code
_entity_poly.pdbx_strand_id
1 'polypeptide(L)'
;MILAEVSIVPLGEGTGVGRFVNAAIRALRESGVRMLVGPMSTTIEVKNLLELNAAISSAHEAMFSLGAKRVVTSIKIDDRRDKEVSIDSKLAAVK
;
A
#
# COMPACT_ATOMS: atom_id res chain seq x y z
N MET A 1 -12.59 1.48 -10.48
CA MET A 1 -11.43 1.69 -9.59
C MET A 1 -10.51 0.50 -9.67
N ILE A 2 -9.25 0.73 -9.39
CA ILE A 2 -8.25 -0.32 -9.25
C ILE A 2 -8.04 -0.57 -7.77
N LEU A 3 -7.96 -1.83 -7.36
CA LEU A 3 -7.58 -2.19 -6.00
C LEU A 3 -6.18 -2.80 -6.02
N ALA A 4 -5.38 -2.45 -5.04
CA ALA A 4 -4.05 -3.01 -4.90
C ALA A 4 -3.80 -3.42 -3.46
N GLU A 5 -3.11 -4.54 -3.31
CA GLU A 5 -2.60 -4.99 -2.02
C GLU A 5 -1.12 -4.68 -1.99
N VAL A 6 -0.68 -3.97 -0.95
CA VAL A 6 0.69 -3.46 -0.86
C VAL A 6 1.33 -3.88 0.45
N SER A 7 2.56 -4.36 0.34
CA SER A 7 3.40 -4.68 1.49
C SER A 7 4.78 -4.08 1.25
N ILE A 8 5.25 -3.25 2.17
CA ILE A 8 6.54 -2.56 2.06
C ILE A 8 7.31 -2.83 3.35
N VAL A 9 8.42 -3.56 3.23
CA VAL A 9 9.19 -3.95 4.40
C VAL A 9 10.68 -3.68 4.20
N PRO A 10 11.38 -3.18 5.24
CA PRO A 10 12.82 -3.06 5.21
C PRO A 10 13.46 -4.40 5.53
N LEU A 11 14.62 -4.66 4.97
CA LEU A 11 15.44 -5.83 5.32
C LEU A 11 16.71 -5.37 5.99
N GLY A 12 17.15 -6.15 7.00
CA GLY A 12 18.37 -5.84 7.72
C GLY A 12 18.20 -4.86 8.87
N GLU A 13 16.96 -4.56 9.27
CA GLU A 13 16.64 -3.62 10.35
C GLU A 13 16.21 -4.33 11.64
N GLY A 14 16.54 -5.61 11.78
CA GLY A 14 16.16 -6.41 12.94
C GLY A 14 14.69 -6.84 12.88
N THR A 15 14.12 -7.14 14.04
CA THR A 15 12.74 -7.62 14.16
C THR A 15 11.72 -6.51 14.44
N GLY A 16 12.18 -5.36 14.93
CA GLY A 16 11.31 -4.24 15.30
C GLY A 16 11.16 -3.26 14.16
N VAL A 17 10.33 -3.58 13.17
CA VAL A 17 10.14 -2.77 11.95
C VAL A 17 8.95 -1.82 12.01
N GLY A 18 8.30 -1.71 13.17
CA GLY A 18 7.07 -0.92 13.32
C GLY A 18 7.20 0.54 12.86
N ARG A 19 8.32 1.20 13.18
CA ARG A 19 8.51 2.60 12.77
C ARG A 19 8.60 2.76 11.26
N PHE A 20 9.17 1.77 10.56
CA PHE A 20 9.26 1.75 9.11
C PHE A 20 7.87 1.56 8.50
N VAL A 21 7.12 0.59 9.00
CA VAL A 21 5.75 0.33 8.53
C VAL A 21 4.87 1.56 8.74
N ASN A 22 4.98 2.21 9.90
CA ASN A 22 4.21 3.43 10.19
C ASN A 22 4.55 4.57 9.23
N ALA A 23 5.83 4.70 8.85
CA ALA A 23 6.25 5.72 7.89
C ALA A 23 5.66 5.46 6.50
N ALA A 24 5.65 4.20 6.06
CA ALA A 24 5.05 3.83 4.78
C ALA A 24 3.55 4.10 4.77
N ILE A 25 2.85 3.73 5.84
CA ILE A 25 1.41 3.98 5.97
C ILE A 25 1.12 5.48 5.97
N ARG A 26 1.93 6.27 6.67
CA ARG A 26 1.77 7.72 6.69
C ARG A 26 1.94 8.31 5.29
N ALA A 27 2.95 7.86 4.55
CA ALA A 27 3.18 8.33 3.18
C ALA A 27 2.01 7.98 2.25
N LEU A 28 1.46 6.77 2.38
CA LEU A 28 0.26 6.38 1.63
C LEU A 28 -0.93 7.28 1.98
N ARG A 29 -1.12 7.55 3.27
CA ARG A 29 -2.21 8.40 3.73
C ARG A 29 -2.07 9.82 3.21
N GLU A 30 -0.85 10.36 3.21
CA GLU A 30 -0.57 11.71 2.70
C GLU A 30 -0.75 11.80 1.19
N SER A 31 -0.66 10.69 0.45
CA SER A 31 -0.95 10.64 -0.97
C SER A 31 -2.44 10.84 -1.29
N GLY A 32 -3.30 10.78 -0.28
CA GLY A 32 -4.74 11.00 -0.46
C GLY A 32 -5.50 9.81 -1.01
N VAL A 33 -4.86 8.65 -1.16
CA VAL A 33 -5.53 7.45 -1.65
C VAL A 33 -6.40 6.86 -0.54
N ARG A 34 -7.51 6.25 -0.94
CA ARG A 34 -8.32 5.49 -0.01
C ARG A 34 -7.62 4.19 0.33
N MET A 35 -7.56 3.85 1.61
CA MET A 35 -6.82 2.68 2.05
C MET A 35 -7.48 1.99 3.23
N LEU A 36 -7.20 0.70 3.36
CA LEU A 36 -7.59 -0.11 4.51
C LEU A 36 -6.33 -0.82 4.99
N VAL A 37 -5.86 -0.46 6.17
CA VAL A 37 -4.68 -1.08 6.79
C VAL A 37 -5.11 -2.40 7.42
N GLY A 38 -4.57 -3.49 6.90
CA GLY A 38 -4.81 -4.83 7.43
C GLY A 38 -3.65 -5.30 8.30
N PRO A 39 -3.80 -6.47 8.94
CA PRO A 39 -2.75 -7.02 9.79
C PRO A 39 -1.55 -7.56 9.02
N MET A 40 -1.71 -7.87 7.75
CA MET A 40 -0.66 -8.48 6.93
C MET A 40 -0.24 -7.61 5.75
N SER A 41 -1.11 -6.73 5.29
CA SER A 41 -0.87 -5.86 4.14
C SER A 41 -1.86 -4.71 4.16
N THR A 42 -1.67 -3.75 3.26
CA THR A 42 -2.58 -2.60 3.12
C THR A 42 -3.27 -2.67 1.77
N THR A 43 -4.57 -2.51 1.75
CA THR A 43 -5.35 -2.43 0.53
C THR A 43 -5.53 -0.97 0.15
N ILE A 44 -5.29 -0.64 -1.11
CA ILE A 44 -5.40 0.72 -1.66
C ILE A 44 -6.42 0.71 -2.79
N GLU A 45 -7.22 1.78 -2.86
CA GLU A 45 -8.20 1.99 -3.91
C GLU A 45 -7.81 3.24 -4.69
N VAL A 46 -7.57 3.09 -5.99
CA VAL A 46 -7.10 4.18 -6.85
C VAL A 46 -7.88 4.21 -8.16
N LYS A 47 -7.81 5.34 -8.86
CA LYS A 47 -8.49 5.53 -10.15
C LYS A 47 -7.73 4.91 -11.30
N ASN A 48 -6.41 4.93 -11.26
CA ASN A 48 -5.54 4.46 -12.34
C ASN A 48 -4.16 4.08 -11.81
N LEU A 49 -3.34 3.50 -12.68
CA LEU A 49 -2.00 3.05 -12.29
C LEU A 49 -1.06 4.21 -11.99
N LEU A 50 -1.25 5.36 -12.61
CA LEU A 50 -0.41 6.53 -12.33
C LEU A 50 -0.58 6.97 -10.87
N GLU A 51 -1.81 7.01 -10.39
CA GLU A 51 -2.11 7.33 -8.99
C GLU A 51 -1.53 6.27 -8.05
N LEU A 52 -1.66 4.99 -8.42
CA LEU A 52 -1.07 3.90 -7.64
C LEU A 52 0.44 4.04 -7.54
N ASN A 53 1.10 4.23 -8.69
CA ASN A 53 2.55 4.31 -8.73
C ASN A 53 3.08 5.50 -7.93
N ALA A 54 2.40 6.63 -7.96
CA ALA A 54 2.80 7.81 -7.17
C ALA A 54 2.71 7.52 -5.67
N ALA A 55 1.64 6.88 -5.22
CA ALA A 55 1.46 6.53 -3.81
C ALA A 55 2.50 5.52 -3.35
N ILE A 56 2.73 4.47 -4.14
CA ILE A 56 3.74 3.44 -3.83
C ILE A 56 5.14 4.04 -3.79
N SER A 57 5.46 4.90 -4.74
CA SER A 57 6.78 5.55 -4.79
C SER A 57 7.04 6.35 -3.51
N SER A 58 6.07 7.13 -3.05
CA SER A 58 6.20 7.89 -1.80
C SER A 58 6.42 6.98 -0.60
N ALA A 59 5.65 5.91 -0.50
CA ALA A 59 5.76 4.98 0.63
C ALA A 59 7.08 4.21 0.60
N HIS A 60 7.52 3.76 -0.57
CA HIS A 60 8.78 3.05 -0.75
C HIS A 60 9.96 3.94 -0.37
N GLU A 61 9.99 5.18 -0.87
CA GLU A 61 11.06 6.12 -0.57
C GLU A 61 11.08 6.55 0.90
N ALA A 62 9.92 6.59 1.57
CA ALA A 62 9.85 6.92 3.00
C ALA A 62 10.69 5.96 3.85
N MET A 63 10.83 4.71 3.42
CA MET A 63 11.65 3.72 4.11
C MET A 63 13.12 4.09 4.08
N PHE A 64 13.60 4.51 2.92
CA PHE A 64 15.00 4.93 2.75
C PHE A 64 15.28 6.22 3.49
N SER A 65 14.30 7.12 3.59
CA SER A 65 14.44 8.36 4.37
C SER A 65 14.66 8.09 5.86
N LEU A 66 14.21 6.94 6.36
CA LEU A 66 14.46 6.51 7.74
C LEU A 66 15.76 5.73 7.90
N GLY A 67 16.54 5.56 6.84
CA GLY A 67 17.82 4.90 6.91
C GLY A 67 17.81 3.43 6.50
N ALA A 68 16.72 2.90 5.98
CA ALA A 68 16.70 1.54 5.44
C ALA A 68 17.70 1.44 4.29
N LYS A 69 18.41 0.32 4.21
CA LYS A 69 19.38 0.06 3.14
C LYS A 69 18.82 -0.89 2.10
N ARG A 70 17.79 -1.61 2.42
CA ARG A 70 17.13 -2.55 1.50
C ARG A 70 15.64 -2.59 1.83
N VAL A 71 14.83 -2.42 0.81
CA VAL A 71 13.37 -2.42 0.94
C VAL A 71 12.79 -3.39 -0.08
N VAL A 72 11.89 -4.24 0.37
CA VAL A 72 11.13 -5.13 -0.52
C VAL A 72 9.69 -4.66 -0.54
N THR A 73 9.24 -4.26 -1.72
CA THR A 73 7.87 -3.81 -1.94
C THR A 73 7.16 -4.83 -2.82
N SER A 74 6.05 -5.36 -2.32
CA SER A 74 5.21 -6.30 -3.07
C SER A 74 3.88 -5.65 -3.35
N ILE A 75 3.42 -5.73 -4.60
CA ILE A 75 2.18 -5.13 -5.03
C ILE A 75 1.39 -6.17 -5.81
N LYS A 76 0.13 -6.34 -5.44
CA LYS A 76 -0.82 -7.16 -6.19
C LYS A 76 -1.94 -6.26 -6.65
N ILE A 77 -2.14 -6.18 -7.96
CA ILE A 77 -3.10 -5.26 -8.58
C ILE A 77 -4.29 -6.05 -9.09
N ASP A 78 -5.48 -5.60 -8.72
CA ASP A 78 -6.74 -6.11 -9.24
C ASP A 78 -7.40 -4.98 -10.04
N ASP A 79 -7.30 -5.07 -11.36
CA ASP A 79 -7.86 -4.08 -12.29
C ASP A 79 -8.99 -4.71 -13.08
N ARG A 80 -10.17 -4.59 -12.54
CA ARG A 80 -11.36 -5.15 -13.15
C ARG A 80 -12.14 -4.08 -13.89
N ARG A 81 -12.37 -4.28 -15.19
CA ARG A 81 -13.00 -3.28 -16.05
C ARG A 81 -14.40 -3.69 -16.55
N ASP A 82 -14.87 -4.86 -16.16
CA ASP A 82 -16.22 -5.34 -16.50
C ASP A 82 -17.29 -4.82 -15.53
N LYS A 83 -16.89 -4.36 -14.35
CA LYS A 83 -17.78 -3.69 -13.40
C LYS A 83 -16.96 -2.86 -12.41
N GLU A 84 -17.63 -1.92 -11.75
CA GLU A 84 -16.99 -1.14 -10.70
C GLU A 84 -16.73 -2.00 -9.46
N VAL A 85 -15.55 -1.83 -8.89
CA VAL A 85 -15.16 -2.45 -7.63
C VAL A 85 -14.58 -1.39 -6.71
N SER A 86 -14.74 -1.63 -5.41
CA SER A 86 -14.19 -0.76 -4.37
C SER A 86 -13.84 -1.63 -3.17
N ILE A 87 -13.12 -1.04 -2.21
CA ILE A 87 -12.86 -1.70 -0.94
C ILE A 87 -14.19 -2.11 -0.30
N ASP A 88 -15.15 -1.20 -0.29
CA ASP A 88 -16.46 -1.46 0.32
C ASP A 88 -17.21 -2.58 -0.38
N SER A 89 -17.21 -2.63 -1.72
CA SER A 89 -17.92 -3.66 -2.45
C SER A 89 -17.32 -5.04 -2.22
N LYS A 90 -15.99 -5.12 -2.11
CA LYS A 90 -15.34 -6.40 -1.82
C LYS A 90 -15.62 -6.87 -0.40
N LEU A 91 -15.60 -5.98 0.57
CA LEU A 91 -15.93 -6.33 1.96
C LEU A 91 -17.40 -6.74 2.08
N ALA A 92 -18.29 -6.06 1.38
CA ALA A 92 -19.72 -6.38 1.42
C ALA A 92 -20.03 -7.77 0.84
N ALA A 93 -19.21 -8.25 -0.08
CA ALA A 93 -19.38 -9.58 -0.69
C ALA A 93 -18.96 -10.72 0.25
N VAL A 94 -18.19 -10.43 1.28
CA VAL A 94 -17.73 -11.41 2.27
C VAL A 94 -18.74 -11.47 3.40
N LYS A 95 -19.21 -12.68 3.68
CA LYS A 95 -20.25 -12.89 4.71
C LYS A 95 -19.79 -13.88 5.76
#